data_35d6a5c1b1e6a4c408bce2fd96318f91
#
_entry.id   35d6a5c1b1e6a4c408bce2fd96318f91
#
_cell.length_a   1.000
_cell.length_b   1.000
_cell.length_c   1.000
_cell.angle_alpha   90.00
_cell.angle_beta   90.00
_cell.angle_gamma   90.00
#
_symmetry.space_group_name_H-M   'P 1'
#
loop_
_entity.id
_entity.type
_entity.pdbx_description
1 polymer ?
#
loop_
_entity_poly.entity_id
_entity_poly.type
_entity_poly.pdbx_seq_one_letter_code
_entity_poly.pdbx_strand_id
1 'polypeptide(L)'
;PGFGYLETEVNELDIAEFNVKRGAISAEFGRAAGIVTNAVSRSGTNTFSGSARIQYQPESFMSDPDDPAFGVPSTDYLNPAIGLGGPIVKDKVFFYASAQYQKTSRGDRVNKFGTALPDLETSTQEYYAKVTSTPSPKHLISASYRYRPSDTEGGTVGSGYAPSVATTDEARAHVATASWAFFVTNRTTLDVKFLYMKDD
;
A
#
# COMPACT_ATOMS: atom_id res chain seq x y z
N PRO A 1 20.14 -7.07 5.80
CA PRO A 1 20.36 -6.28 4.61
C PRO A 1 19.33 -6.70 3.57
N GLY A 2 18.09 -6.12 3.68
CA GLY A 2 16.99 -6.46 2.82
C GLY A 2 17.22 -5.89 1.42
N PHE A 3 17.04 -6.73 0.43
CA PHE A 3 16.73 -6.27 -0.91
C PHE A 3 15.43 -5.46 -0.79
N GLY A 4 15.43 -4.21 -1.27
CA GLY A 4 14.31 -3.30 -1.12
C GLY A 4 13.07 -3.73 -1.90
N TYR A 5 12.38 -4.72 -1.38
CA TYR A 5 11.00 -4.96 -1.74
C TYR A 5 10.14 -3.95 -0.98
N LEU A 6 9.21 -3.31 -1.66
CA LEU A 6 8.12 -2.63 -1.01
C LEU A 6 7.28 -3.73 -0.32
N GLU A 7 7.53 -3.97 0.95
CA GLU A 7 6.77 -4.96 1.74
C GLU A 7 5.31 -4.53 1.94
N THR A 8 4.99 -3.29 1.61
CA THR A 8 3.62 -2.77 1.69
C THR A 8 3.17 -2.25 0.33
N GLU A 9 2.12 -2.84 -0.22
CA GLU A 9 1.37 -2.23 -1.30
C GLU A 9 0.81 -0.89 -0.81
N VAL A 10 0.92 0.13 -1.63
CA VAL A 10 0.43 1.48 -1.32
C VAL A 10 -0.81 1.74 -2.17
N ASN A 11 -1.87 2.27 -1.54
CA ASN A 11 -3.06 2.68 -2.28
C ASN A 11 -2.69 3.71 -3.36
N GLU A 12 -3.07 3.45 -4.60
CA GLU A 12 -2.80 4.34 -5.73
C GLU A 12 -3.36 5.75 -5.51
N LEU A 13 -4.47 5.88 -4.77
CA LEU A 13 -5.05 7.18 -4.44
C LEU A 13 -4.12 8.04 -3.57
N ASP A 14 -3.19 7.43 -2.84
CA ASP A 14 -2.24 8.13 -1.98
C ASP A 14 -1.03 8.68 -2.74
N ILE A 15 -0.83 8.25 -3.99
CA ILE A 15 0.31 8.64 -4.81
C ILE A 15 -0.05 9.91 -5.60
N ALA A 16 0.72 10.96 -5.39
CA ALA A 16 0.64 12.19 -6.18
C ALA A 16 1.53 12.12 -7.42
N GLU A 17 2.72 11.55 -7.28
CA GLU A 17 3.72 11.48 -8.33
C GLU A 17 4.55 10.20 -8.16
N PHE A 18 4.87 9.58 -9.27
CA PHE A 18 5.70 8.38 -9.33
C PHE A 18 6.84 8.58 -10.32
N ASN A 19 8.06 8.67 -9.81
CA ASN A 19 9.27 8.87 -10.59
C ASN A 19 10.08 7.59 -10.71
N VAL A 20 10.39 7.17 -11.93
CA VAL A 20 11.25 6.02 -12.22
C VAL A 20 12.53 6.51 -12.88
N LYS A 21 13.67 6.32 -12.22
CA LYS A 21 15.00 6.55 -12.77
C LYS A 21 15.61 5.24 -13.26
N ARG A 22 16.00 5.17 -14.53
CA ARG A 22 16.69 4.02 -15.14
C ARG A 22 18.07 4.45 -15.62
N GLY A 23 19.07 3.57 -15.51
CA GLY A 23 20.43 3.82 -16.03
C GLY A 23 21.39 4.31 -14.95
N ALA A 24 22.31 5.21 -15.30
CA ALA A 24 23.34 5.70 -14.40
C ALA A 24 22.74 6.35 -13.15
N ILE A 25 22.71 5.57 -12.07
CA ILE A 25 22.17 5.99 -10.78
C ILE A 25 23.28 6.72 -10.05
N SER A 26 22.99 7.95 -9.58
CA SER A 26 23.98 8.73 -8.83
C SER A 26 24.33 8.05 -7.50
N ALA A 27 25.53 8.32 -6.99
CA ALA A 27 26.08 7.72 -5.76
C ALA A 27 25.20 7.96 -4.51
N GLU A 28 24.28 8.91 -4.55
CA GLU A 28 23.31 9.20 -3.48
C GLU A 28 22.34 8.04 -3.21
N PHE A 29 22.10 7.15 -4.22
CA PHE A 29 21.21 6.00 -4.12
C PHE A 29 21.97 4.68 -3.84
N GLY A 30 23.04 4.71 -3.10
CA GLY A 30 23.96 3.60 -2.82
C GLY A 30 23.36 2.20 -2.94
N ARG A 31 24.00 1.30 -3.68
CA ARG A 31 23.63 -0.11 -3.96
C ARG A 31 22.45 -0.36 -4.91
N ALA A 32 21.85 0.64 -5.54
CA ALA A 32 20.82 0.38 -6.54
C ALA A 32 21.45 0.06 -7.90
N ALA A 33 21.23 -1.16 -8.39
CA ALA A 33 21.64 -1.57 -9.72
C ALA A 33 20.41 -1.60 -10.65
N GLY A 34 20.27 -0.56 -11.48
CA GLY A 34 19.36 -0.55 -12.63
C GLY A 34 18.12 0.33 -12.52
N ILE A 35 17.32 0.31 -11.47
CA ILE A 35 16.08 1.10 -11.36
C ILE A 35 15.94 1.67 -9.95
N VAL A 36 15.65 2.97 -9.85
CA VAL A 36 15.22 3.62 -8.61
C VAL A 36 13.82 4.20 -8.82
N THR A 37 12.91 3.83 -7.96
CA THR A 37 11.56 4.38 -7.93
C THR A 37 11.39 5.29 -6.73
N ASN A 38 10.78 6.46 -6.95
CA ASN A 38 10.42 7.39 -5.90
C ASN A 38 8.94 7.74 -6.04
N ALA A 39 8.16 7.50 -5.01
CA ALA A 39 6.75 7.85 -4.94
C ALA A 39 6.56 9.01 -3.96
N VAL A 40 5.88 10.05 -4.41
CA VAL A 40 5.49 11.19 -3.58
C VAL A 40 4.06 11.00 -3.13
N SER A 41 3.84 10.98 -1.82
CA SER A 41 2.50 10.85 -1.27
C SER A 41 1.67 12.13 -1.45
N ARG A 42 0.38 11.95 -1.74
CA ARG A 42 -0.57 13.04 -1.91
C ARG A 42 -0.68 13.89 -0.63
N SER A 43 -0.90 15.17 -0.81
CA SER A 43 -1.15 16.16 0.26
C SER A 43 -2.42 16.93 -0.04
N GLY A 44 -3.05 17.50 0.97
CA GLY A 44 -4.14 18.44 0.77
C GLY A 44 -3.67 19.76 0.13
N THR A 45 -4.63 20.51 -0.37
CA THR A 45 -4.44 21.82 -0.99
C THR A 45 -5.40 22.85 -0.38
N ASN A 46 -5.41 24.09 -0.88
CA ASN A 46 -6.35 25.12 -0.45
C ASN A 46 -7.81 24.87 -0.85
N THR A 47 -8.05 23.86 -1.68
CA THR A 47 -9.39 23.44 -2.09
C THR A 47 -9.65 22.01 -1.63
N PHE A 48 -10.86 21.73 -1.17
CA PHE A 48 -11.27 20.36 -0.91
C PHE A 48 -11.33 19.58 -2.22
N SER A 49 -10.72 18.41 -2.21
CA SER A 49 -10.75 17.46 -3.33
C SER A 49 -10.92 16.06 -2.79
N GLY A 50 -11.64 15.24 -3.52
CA GLY A 50 -11.84 13.84 -3.17
C GLY A 50 -11.81 12.97 -4.40
N SER A 51 -11.53 11.69 -4.19
CA SER A 51 -11.56 10.65 -5.20
C SER A 51 -12.11 9.37 -4.59
N ALA A 52 -12.84 8.62 -5.39
CA ALA A 52 -13.30 7.30 -5.03
C ALA A 52 -13.02 6.35 -6.19
N ARG A 53 -12.69 5.11 -5.88
CA ARG A 53 -12.44 4.04 -6.84
C ARG A 53 -13.08 2.77 -6.32
N ILE A 54 -13.62 1.98 -7.24
CA ILE A 54 -13.98 0.60 -6.97
C ILE A 54 -13.39 -0.28 -8.07
N GLN A 55 -12.68 -1.31 -7.69
CA GLN A 55 -12.26 -2.39 -8.58
C GLN A 55 -12.99 -3.65 -8.15
N TYR A 56 -13.65 -4.28 -9.09
CA TYR A 56 -14.36 -5.52 -8.88
C TYR A 56 -14.09 -6.44 -10.06
N GLN A 57 -13.55 -7.60 -9.77
CA GLN A 57 -13.25 -8.63 -10.75
C GLN A 57 -13.85 -9.94 -10.24
N PRO A 58 -15.07 -10.27 -10.65
CA PRO A 58 -15.66 -11.57 -10.34
C PRO A 58 -15.00 -12.68 -11.17
N GLU A 59 -15.04 -13.88 -10.65
CA GLU A 59 -14.58 -15.10 -11.34
C GLU A 59 -15.10 -15.20 -12.78
N SER A 60 -16.38 -14.86 -13.00
CA SER A 60 -17.01 -14.92 -14.31
C SER A 60 -16.35 -14.05 -15.41
N PHE A 61 -15.44 -13.14 -15.03
CA PHE A 61 -14.66 -12.31 -15.97
C PHE A 61 -13.27 -12.89 -16.25
N MET A 62 -12.95 -14.01 -15.62
CA MET A 62 -11.69 -14.70 -15.83
C MET A 62 -11.90 -15.91 -16.78
N SER A 63 -10.96 -16.16 -17.66
CA SER A 63 -10.97 -17.37 -18.48
C SER A 63 -10.30 -18.50 -17.72
N ASP A 64 -10.84 -19.70 -17.89
CA ASP A 64 -10.23 -20.91 -17.35
C ASP A 64 -8.89 -21.20 -18.07
N PRO A 65 -7.90 -21.72 -17.35
CA PRO A 65 -6.66 -22.18 -17.98
C PRO A 65 -6.93 -23.40 -18.87
N ASP A 66 -6.22 -23.50 -20.00
CA ASP A 66 -6.39 -24.57 -20.99
C ASP A 66 -6.07 -25.97 -20.45
N ASP A 67 -5.28 -26.08 -19.38
CA ASP A 67 -4.93 -27.37 -18.73
C ASP A 67 -5.00 -27.26 -17.21
N PRO A 68 -6.16 -27.51 -16.62
CA PRO A 68 -6.31 -27.46 -15.16
C PRO A 68 -5.82 -28.77 -14.53
N ALA A 69 -4.51 -28.93 -14.31
CA ALA A 69 -3.94 -30.11 -13.66
C ALA A 69 -4.50 -30.35 -12.23
N PHE A 70 -5.05 -29.35 -11.57
CA PHE A 70 -5.53 -29.38 -10.17
C PHE A 70 -6.85 -28.63 -9.92
N GLY A 71 -7.72 -28.59 -10.92
CA GLY A 71 -8.93 -27.75 -10.88
C GLY A 71 -8.66 -26.30 -11.25
N VAL A 72 -9.71 -25.54 -11.47
CA VAL A 72 -9.64 -24.09 -11.75
C VAL A 72 -10.10 -23.39 -10.47
N PRO A 73 -9.18 -22.77 -9.70
CA PRO A 73 -9.60 -22.02 -8.52
C PRO A 73 -10.42 -20.81 -8.96
N SER A 74 -11.62 -20.66 -8.44
CA SER A 74 -12.38 -19.42 -8.57
C SER A 74 -11.67 -18.29 -7.84
N THR A 75 -11.67 -17.09 -8.41
CA THR A 75 -11.04 -15.94 -7.78
C THR A 75 -11.92 -14.72 -7.94
N ASP A 76 -12.38 -14.21 -6.79
CA ASP A 76 -13.08 -12.94 -6.71
C ASP A 76 -12.16 -11.88 -6.09
N TYR A 77 -12.19 -10.68 -6.67
CA TYR A 77 -11.43 -9.54 -6.17
C TYR A 77 -12.32 -8.31 -6.03
N LEU A 78 -12.29 -7.69 -4.86
CA LEU A 78 -13.00 -6.45 -4.56
C LEU A 78 -12.06 -5.45 -3.88
N ASN A 79 -12.00 -4.22 -4.39
CA ASN A 79 -11.10 -3.19 -3.87
C ASN A 79 -11.71 -1.78 -4.00
N PRO A 80 -12.66 -1.41 -3.14
CA PRO A 80 -13.10 -0.02 -2.99
C PRO A 80 -12.04 0.80 -2.26
N ALA A 81 -11.87 2.06 -2.69
CA ALA A 81 -11.01 3.04 -2.06
C ALA A 81 -11.60 4.44 -2.15
N ILE A 82 -11.33 5.26 -1.15
CA ILE A 82 -11.75 6.66 -1.07
C ILE A 82 -10.60 7.50 -0.54
N GLY A 83 -10.45 8.71 -1.07
CA GLY A 83 -9.48 9.70 -0.58
C GLY A 83 -10.09 11.09 -0.55
N LEU A 84 -9.73 11.88 0.46
CA LEU A 84 -10.19 13.25 0.68
C LEU A 84 -9.02 14.11 1.16
N GLY A 85 -8.88 15.31 0.61
CA GLY A 85 -7.89 16.27 1.05
C GLY A 85 -8.42 17.70 0.95
N GLY A 86 -7.83 18.59 1.76
CA GLY A 86 -8.20 19.99 1.78
C GLY A 86 -7.47 20.80 2.86
N PRO A 87 -7.85 22.07 3.05
CA PRO A 87 -7.26 22.93 4.06
C PRO A 87 -7.91 22.69 5.43
N ILE A 88 -7.09 22.55 6.48
CA ILE A 88 -7.51 22.75 7.86
C ILE A 88 -7.47 24.26 8.17
N VAL A 89 -6.37 24.91 7.76
CA VAL A 89 -6.20 26.35 7.78
C VAL A 89 -5.72 26.79 6.41
N LYS A 90 -6.48 27.64 5.74
CA LYS A 90 -6.12 28.13 4.41
C LYS A 90 -4.70 28.69 4.39
N ASP A 91 -3.96 28.38 3.34
CA ASP A 91 -2.58 28.79 3.06
C ASP A 91 -1.51 28.29 4.05
N LYS A 92 -1.91 27.54 5.10
CA LYS A 92 -0.99 27.15 6.18
C LYS A 92 -0.98 25.67 6.54
N VAL A 93 -2.15 25.06 6.66
CA VAL A 93 -2.26 23.68 7.13
C VAL A 93 -3.23 22.91 6.27
N PHE A 94 -2.76 21.79 5.73
CA PHE A 94 -3.51 20.92 4.83
C PHE A 94 -3.54 19.52 5.37
N PHE A 95 -4.59 18.80 5.04
CA PHE A 95 -4.69 17.37 5.33
C PHE A 95 -5.01 16.58 4.06
N TYR A 96 -4.64 15.31 4.09
CA TYR A 96 -5.10 14.28 3.19
C TYR A 96 -5.37 13.02 4.00
N ALA A 97 -6.47 12.33 3.72
CA ALA A 97 -6.80 11.05 4.33
C ALA A 97 -7.40 10.12 3.28
N SER A 98 -7.11 8.84 3.39
CA SER A 98 -7.67 7.80 2.54
C SER A 98 -8.00 6.54 3.33
N ALA A 99 -8.93 5.76 2.78
CA ALA A 99 -9.25 4.43 3.24
C ALA A 99 -9.42 3.51 2.03
N GLN A 100 -8.96 2.28 2.16
CA GLN A 100 -9.08 1.22 1.17
C GLN A 100 -9.47 -0.07 1.88
N TYR A 101 -10.30 -0.87 1.22
CA TYR A 101 -10.59 -2.24 1.61
C TYR A 101 -10.32 -3.14 0.41
N GLN A 102 -9.51 -4.16 0.60
CA GLN A 102 -9.20 -5.14 -0.43
C GLN A 102 -9.59 -6.52 0.07
N LYS A 103 -10.43 -7.21 -0.68
CA LYS A 103 -10.77 -8.61 -0.43
C LYS A 103 -10.45 -9.44 -1.66
N THR A 104 -9.71 -10.52 -1.44
CA THR A 104 -9.47 -11.57 -2.44
C THR A 104 -10.00 -12.88 -1.87
N SER A 105 -10.89 -13.53 -2.59
CA SER A 105 -11.38 -14.86 -2.25
C SER A 105 -10.99 -15.83 -3.36
N ARG A 106 -10.41 -16.96 -2.99
CA ARG A 106 -10.05 -18.03 -3.91
C ARG A 106 -10.68 -19.34 -3.44
N GLY A 107 -11.76 -19.71 -4.09
CA GLY A 107 -12.51 -20.95 -3.87
C GLY A 107 -12.09 -22.11 -4.78
N ASP A 108 -12.86 -23.18 -4.73
CA ASP A 108 -12.74 -24.37 -5.58
C ASP A 108 -11.34 -24.99 -5.64
N ARG A 109 -10.60 -24.84 -4.53
CA ARG A 109 -9.23 -25.36 -4.40
C ARG A 109 -9.25 -26.84 -4.09
N VAL A 110 -8.39 -27.60 -4.78
CA VAL A 110 -8.18 -29.02 -4.50
C VAL A 110 -6.69 -29.31 -4.31
N ASN A 111 -6.38 -30.28 -3.45
CA ASN A 111 -5.00 -30.77 -3.34
C ASN A 111 -4.67 -31.78 -4.44
N LYS A 112 -3.42 -32.22 -4.53
CA LYS A 112 -2.96 -33.22 -5.53
C LYS A 112 -3.63 -34.59 -5.41
N PHE A 113 -4.39 -34.84 -4.35
CA PHE A 113 -5.14 -36.07 -4.13
C PHE A 113 -6.63 -35.90 -4.47
N GLY A 114 -7.04 -34.75 -5.02
CA GLY A 114 -8.44 -34.46 -5.35
C GLY A 114 -9.29 -34.09 -4.14
N THR A 115 -8.70 -33.85 -2.97
CA THR A 115 -9.44 -33.44 -1.77
C THR A 115 -9.68 -31.94 -1.80
N ALA A 116 -10.93 -31.50 -1.57
CA ALA A 116 -11.27 -30.09 -1.46
C ALA A 116 -10.51 -29.42 -0.31
N LEU A 117 -9.98 -28.27 -0.57
CA LEU A 117 -9.30 -27.39 0.40
C LEU A 117 -10.24 -26.26 0.82
N PRO A 118 -10.09 -25.71 2.04
CA PRO A 118 -10.81 -24.52 2.43
C PRO A 118 -10.53 -23.35 1.48
N ASP A 119 -11.50 -22.46 1.31
CA ASP A 119 -11.31 -21.24 0.56
C ASP A 119 -10.20 -20.41 1.18
N LEU A 120 -9.38 -19.78 0.33
CA LEU A 120 -8.36 -18.83 0.76
C LEU A 120 -8.97 -17.43 0.67
N GLU A 121 -9.26 -16.85 1.80
CA GLU A 121 -9.73 -15.47 1.88
C GLU A 121 -8.65 -14.57 2.46
N THR A 122 -8.34 -13.49 1.77
CA THR A 122 -7.48 -12.43 2.31
C THR A 122 -8.24 -11.12 2.28
N SER A 123 -8.36 -10.50 3.44
CA SER A 123 -8.93 -9.16 3.57
C SER A 123 -7.88 -8.21 4.15
N THR A 124 -7.64 -7.12 3.45
CA THR A 124 -6.70 -6.09 3.86
C THR A 124 -7.42 -4.74 3.89
N GLN A 125 -7.26 -4.03 4.97
CA GLN A 125 -7.70 -2.65 5.08
C GLN A 125 -6.48 -1.75 5.08
N GLU A 126 -6.61 -0.54 4.57
CA GLU A 126 -5.56 0.46 4.65
C GLU A 126 -6.17 1.81 5.01
N TYR A 127 -5.60 2.43 6.03
CA TYR A 127 -5.97 3.76 6.48
C TYR A 127 -4.72 4.63 6.44
N TYR A 128 -4.80 5.73 5.73
CA TYR A 128 -3.71 6.70 5.62
C TYR A 128 -4.18 8.08 5.96
N ALA A 129 -3.37 8.82 6.70
CA ALA A 129 -3.58 10.22 7.00
C ALA A 129 -2.26 10.98 6.91
N LYS A 130 -2.30 12.18 6.35
CA LYS A 130 -1.15 13.08 6.23
C LYS A 130 -1.57 14.50 6.54
N VAL A 131 -0.76 15.20 7.30
CA VAL A 131 -0.88 16.64 7.55
C VAL A 131 0.39 17.31 7.04
N THR A 132 0.21 18.42 6.33
CA THR A 132 1.30 19.26 5.83
C THR A 132 1.06 20.68 6.31
N SER A 133 2.10 21.33 6.85
CA SER A 133 2.02 22.69 7.37
C SER A 133 3.16 23.55 6.85
N THR A 134 2.83 24.77 6.45
CA THR A 134 3.77 25.82 6.08
C THR A 134 3.55 27.03 7.00
N PRO A 135 3.97 26.94 8.28
CA PRO A 135 3.71 28.01 9.25
C PRO A 135 4.39 29.33 8.87
N SER A 136 5.46 29.28 8.10
CA SER A 136 6.12 30.42 7.48
C SER A 136 6.80 29.99 6.15
N PRO A 137 7.20 30.95 5.28
CA PRO A 137 7.88 30.62 4.03
C PRO A 137 9.20 29.84 4.21
N LYS A 138 9.74 29.80 5.42
CA LYS A 138 11.00 29.11 5.75
C LYS A 138 10.79 27.70 6.27
N HIS A 139 9.59 27.28 6.60
CA HIS A 139 9.34 25.99 7.22
C HIS A 139 8.30 25.20 6.44
N LEU A 140 8.64 23.97 6.09
CA LEU A 140 7.72 22.97 5.58
C LEU A 140 7.77 21.77 6.55
N ILE A 141 6.63 21.43 7.13
CA ILE A 141 6.48 20.32 8.07
C ILE A 141 5.45 19.37 7.49
N SER A 142 5.73 18.09 7.52
CA SER A 142 4.72 17.07 7.23
C SER A 142 4.82 15.93 8.21
N ALA A 143 3.66 15.33 8.51
CA ALA A 143 3.55 14.10 9.26
C ALA A 143 2.51 13.20 8.59
N SER A 144 2.77 11.91 8.56
CA SER A 144 1.82 10.92 8.07
C SER A 144 1.80 9.66 8.92
N TYR A 145 0.67 8.99 8.89
CA TYR A 145 0.47 7.70 9.53
C TYR A 145 -0.32 6.78 8.62
N ARG A 146 0.15 5.53 8.53
CA ARG A 146 -0.49 4.44 7.80
C ARG A 146 -0.70 3.28 8.73
N TYR A 147 -1.91 2.73 8.72
CA TYR A 147 -2.27 1.50 9.42
C TYR A 147 -2.87 0.53 8.42
N ARG A 148 -2.34 -0.69 8.39
CA ARG A 148 -2.75 -1.73 7.46
C ARG A 148 -2.95 -3.06 8.17
N PRO A 149 -4.17 -3.34 8.68
CA PRO A 149 -4.54 -4.67 9.11
C PRO A 149 -4.82 -5.58 7.92
N SER A 150 -4.38 -6.82 8.01
CA SER A 150 -4.62 -7.88 7.03
C SER A 150 -4.95 -9.18 7.73
N ASP A 151 -6.02 -9.82 7.32
CA ASP A 151 -6.47 -11.10 7.84
C ASP A 151 -6.52 -12.09 6.68
N THR A 152 -5.93 -13.28 6.87
CA THR A 152 -5.92 -14.36 5.88
C THR A 152 -6.48 -15.62 6.51
N GLU A 153 -7.50 -16.18 5.92
CA GLU A 153 -8.10 -17.46 6.30
C GLU A 153 -7.83 -18.50 5.22
N GLY A 154 -7.74 -19.77 5.60
CA GLY A 154 -7.45 -20.86 4.69
C GLY A 154 -6.01 -20.84 4.14
N GLY A 155 -5.09 -20.15 4.82
CA GLY A 155 -3.69 -20.02 4.48
C GLY A 155 -2.91 -21.33 4.66
N THR A 156 -1.63 -21.30 4.27
CA THR A 156 -0.61 -22.37 4.44
C THR A 156 -0.92 -23.71 3.71
N VAL A 157 -2.11 -23.90 3.15
CA VAL A 157 -2.51 -25.15 2.52
C VAL A 157 -2.06 -25.18 1.05
N GLY A 158 -0.92 -25.80 0.79
CA GLY A 158 -0.45 -26.10 -0.57
C GLY A 158 -1.02 -27.41 -1.11
N SER A 159 -0.73 -27.70 -2.37
CA SER A 159 -1.25 -28.88 -3.10
C SER A 159 -0.93 -30.23 -2.44
N GLY A 160 0.03 -30.31 -1.53
CA GLY A 160 0.45 -31.52 -0.84
C GLY A 160 -0.12 -31.74 0.56
N TYR A 161 -0.92 -30.82 1.07
CA TYR A 161 -1.36 -30.82 2.48
C TYR A 161 -2.81 -31.26 2.64
N ALA A 162 -3.14 -31.73 3.84
CA ALA A 162 -4.52 -32.04 4.23
C ALA A 162 -5.29 -30.72 4.55
N PRO A 163 -6.61 -30.67 4.31
CA PRO A 163 -7.41 -29.48 4.64
C PRO A 163 -7.32 -29.03 6.09
N SER A 164 -7.08 -29.97 7.00
CA SER A 164 -7.01 -29.70 8.45
C SER A 164 -5.80 -28.86 8.91
N VAL A 165 -4.83 -28.59 8.02
CA VAL A 165 -3.68 -27.74 8.34
C VAL A 165 -3.86 -26.29 7.88
N ALA A 166 -5.07 -25.94 7.44
CA ALA A 166 -5.37 -24.55 7.10
C ALA A 166 -5.18 -23.64 8.32
N THR A 167 -4.53 -22.51 8.09
CA THR A 167 -4.24 -21.51 9.12
C THR A 167 -5.09 -20.25 8.93
N THR A 168 -5.24 -19.52 10.01
CA THR A 168 -5.69 -18.13 10.00
C THR A 168 -4.51 -17.29 10.45
N ASP A 169 -4.13 -16.32 9.62
CA ASP A 169 -3.01 -15.45 9.88
C ASP A 169 -3.50 -14.00 9.96
N GLU A 170 -3.05 -13.28 10.97
CA GLU A 170 -3.32 -11.86 11.16
C GLU A 170 -2.01 -11.07 11.08
N ALA A 171 -2.01 -9.99 10.35
CA ALA A 171 -0.88 -9.07 10.27
C ALA A 171 -1.33 -7.63 10.50
N ARG A 172 -0.53 -6.83 11.16
CA ARG A 172 -0.83 -5.45 11.50
C ARG A 172 0.41 -4.58 11.23
N ALA A 173 0.38 -3.79 10.17
CA ALA A 173 1.49 -2.91 9.83
C ALA A 173 1.18 -1.45 10.22
N HIS A 174 2.14 -0.80 10.84
CA HIS A 174 2.09 0.59 11.26
C HIS A 174 3.29 1.34 10.71
N VAL A 175 3.06 2.40 9.97
CA VAL A 175 4.12 3.27 9.44
C VAL A 175 3.81 4.71 9.79
N ALA A 176 4.70 5.34 10.55
CA ALA A 176 4.62 6.77 10.84
C ALA A 176 5.84 7.50 10.25
N THR A 177 5.60 8.62 9.59
CA THR A 177 6.67 9.48 9.09
C THR A 177 6.48 10.91 9.57
N ALA A 178 7.59 11.59 9.81
CA ALA A 178 7.58 13.04 10.00
C ALA A 178 8.77 13.64 9.25
N SER A 179 8.57 14.82 8.69
CA SER A 179 9.65 15.56 8.03
C SER A 179 9.53 17.05 8.32
N TRP A 180 10.67 17.70 8.44
CA TRP A 180 10.79 19.13 8.58
C TRP A 180 11.91 19.65 7.70
N ALA A 181 11.54 20.50 6.74
CA ALA A 181 12.49 21.25 5.92
C ALA A 181 12.55 22.69 6.40
N PHE A 182 13.75 23.15 6.71
CA PHE A 182 14.04 24.53 7.13
C PHE A 182 14.93 25.22 6.09
N PHE A 183 14.39 26.21 5.40
CA PHE A 183 15.10 27.02 4.44
C PHE A 183 15.86 28.13 5.16
N VAL A 184 17.11 27.84 5.56
CA VAL A 184 17.96 28.76 6.30
C VAL A 184 18.28 29.99 5.46
N THR A 185 18.68 29.75 4.21
CA THR A 185 18.92 30.78 3.19
C THR A 185 18.40 30.27 1.82
N ASN A 186 18.45 31.11 0.79
CA ASN A 186 18.11 30.69 -0.58
C ASN A 186 19.03 29.58 -1.16
N ARG A 187 20.12 29.24 -0.45
CA ARG A 187 21.11 28.24 -0.88
C ARG A 187 21.32 27.12 0.12
N THR A 188 20.70 27.21 1.30
CA THR A 188 20.92 26.27 2.39
C THR A 188 19.59 25.81 2.97
N THR A 189 19.36 24.51 2.94
CA THR A 189 18.21 23.85 3.53
C THR A 189 18.69 22.81 4.54
N LEU A 190 18.01 22.75 5.69
CA LEU A 190 18.13 21.69 6.67
C LEU A 190 16.90 20.80 6.55
N ASP A 191 17.12 19.51 6.26
CA ASP A 191 16.08 18.50 6.20
C ASP A 191 16.23 17.49 7.33
N VAL A 192 15.19 17.33 8.15
CA VAL A 192 15.10 16.34 9.20
C VAL A 192 13.96 15.39 8.85
N LYS A 193 14.23 14.08 8.87
CA LYS A 193 13.23 13.05 8.57
C LYS A 193 13.22 12.00 9.67
N PHE A 194 12.02 11.57 10.02
CA PHE A 194 11.78 10.49 10.97
C PHE A 194 10.90 9.42 10.29
N LEU A 195 11.26 8.16 10.50
CA LEU A 195 10.47 7.00 10.08
C LEU A 195 10.35 6.04 11.25
N TYR A 196 9.13 5.60 11.51
CA TYR A 196 8.82 4.51 12.42
C TYR A 196 8.01 3.46 11.67
N MET A 197 8.43 2.19 11.79
CA MET A 197 7.71 1.03 11.23
C MET A 197 7.58 -0.03 12.32
N LYS A 198 6.41 -0.65 12.38
CA LYS A 198 6.13 -1.79 13.25
C LYS A 198 5.20 -2.75 12.51
N ASP A 199 5.60 -4.00 12.46
CA ASP A 199 4.83 -5.11 11.93
C ASP A 199 4.60 -6.11 13.08
N ASP A 200 3.35 -6.51 13.27
CA ASP A 200 2.90 -7.50 14.27
C ASP A 200 2.24 -8.70 13.58
#